data_e255ece2a228a466e9646fffb66b29b8
#
_entry.id   e255ece2a228a466e9646fffb66b29b8
#
_cell.length_a   1.000
_cell.length_b   1.000
_cell.length_c   1.000
_cell.angle_alpha   90.00
_cell.angle_beta   90.00
_cell.angle_gamma   90.00
#
_symmetry.space_group_name_H-M   'P 1'
#
loop_
_entity.id
_entity.type
_entity.pdbx_description
1 polymer ?
#
loop_
_entity_poly.entity_id
_entity_poly.type
_entity_poly.pdbx_seq_one_letter_code
_entity_poly.pdbx_strand_id
1 'polypeptide(L)'
;SSDLGQVFTLPEAYILKEGAKIYDLQDPTSKMSKSASSASGVIELMDAPEINAKKIKSAVTDTGREVLFDEENKPGISNLMTIYSVVTGRNISEIQDEFAGKGYGDFKGAVADATVEFLLPMRQKALDLLKEESELINILNNGADKARVLASKTLKDAYNALGVLG
;
A
#
# COMPACT_ATOMS: atom_id res chain seq x y z
N SER A 1 28.38 1.22 -17.37
CA SER A 1 28.32 2.70 -17.27
C SER A 1 29.70 3.33 -17.12
N SER A 2 30.73 2.59 -16.64
CA SER A 2 32.09 3.11 -16.48
C SER A 2 32.74 3.56 -17.81
N ASP A 3 32.42 2.89 -18.90
CA ASP A 3 33.04 3.15 -20.20
C ASP A 3 32.33 4.25 -21.01
N LEU A 4 31.05 4.53 -20.69
CA LEU A 4 30.20 5.51 -21.38
C LEU A 4 29.92 6.76 -20.56
N GLY A 5 30.52 6.90 -19.37
CA GLY A 5 30.27 7.97 -18.44
C GLY A 5 28.97 7.77 -17.62
N GLN A 6 28.67 8.75 -16.77
CA GLN A 6 27.48 8.71 -15.90
C GLN A 6 26.26 9.29 -16.65
N VAL A 7 25.41 8.41 -17.20
CA VAL A 7 24.18 8.80 -17.90
C VAL A 7 22.97 8.76 -16.97
N PHE A 8 22.93 7.77 -16.05
CA PHE A 8 21.81 7.57 -15.14
C PHE A 8 22.19 7.97 -13.71
N THR A 9 21.26 8.61 -13.01
CA THR A 9 21.36 8.81 -11.57
C THR A 9 20.81 7.58 -10.88
N LEU A 10 21.63 6.94 -10.05
CA LEU A 10 21.17 5.82 -9.22
C LEU A 10 20.29 6.36 -8.11
N PRO A 11 19.04 5.86 -7.97
CA PRO A 11 18.18 6.29 -6.88
C PRO A 11 18.68 5.74 -5.54
N GLU A 12 18.54 6.55 -4.49
CA GLU A 12 18.73 6.10 -3.12
C GLU A 12 17.52 5.30 -2.65
N ALA A 13 17.77 4.26 -1.83
CA ALA A 13 16.70 3.47 -1.25
C ALA A 13 15.95 4.29 -0.18
N TYR A 14 14.64 4.46 -0.36
CA TYR A 14 13.76 5.04 0.65
C TYR A 14 12.81 3.95 1.17
N ILE A 15 13.18 3.36 2.30
CA ILE A 15 12.42 2.26 2.92
C ILE A 15 11.83 2.78 4.23
N LEU A 16 10.50 2.80 4.31
CA LEU A 16 9.79 3.14 5.54
C LEU A 16 10.10 2.09 6.63
N LYS A 17 10.22 2.54 7.88
CA LYS A 17 10.42 1.64 9.02
C LYS A 17 9.16 0.82 9.31
N GLU A 18 7.98 1.45 9.18
CA GLU A 18 6.68 0.84 9.40
C GLU A 18 5.88 0.87 8.10
N GLY A 19 5.07 -0.16 7.85
CA GLY A 19 4.25 -0.25 6.64
C GLY A 19 5.02 -0.52 5.34
N ALA A 20 6.33 -0.81 5.41
CA ALA A 20 7.12 -1.13 4.21
C ALA A 20 6.59 -2.36 3.46
N LYS A 21 5.92 -3.25 4.17
CA LYS A 21 5.33 -4.47 3.62
C LYS A 21 4.02 -4.79 4.33
N ILE A 22 2.95 -4.91 3.57
CA ILE A 22 1.64 -5.38 4.03
C ILE A 22 1.43 -6.78 3.46
N TYR A 23 0.96 -7.68 4.30
CA TYR A 23 0.72 -9.07 3.94
C TYR A 23 -0.74 -9.32 3.60
N ASP A 24 -0.98 -10.41 2.86
CA ASP A 24 -2.31 -10.89 2.50
C ASP A 24 -3.13 -11.20 3.76
N LEU A 25 -4.41 -10.85 3.76
CA LEU A 25 -5.29 -11.06 4.93
C LEU A 25 -5.61 -12.53 5.18
N GLN A 26 -5.50 -13.38 4.16
CA GLN A 26 -5.79 -14.82 4.28
C GLN A 26 -4.51 -15.65 4.38
N ASP A 27 -3.38 -15.11 3.94
CA ASP A 27 -2.05 -15.71 4.06
C ASP A 27 -1.02 -14.66 4.53
N PRO A 28 -0.87 -14.45 5.84
CA PRO A 28 0.01 -13.42 6.38
C PRO A 28 1.51 -13.72 6.21
N THR A 29 1.88 -14.77 5.49
CA THR A 29 3.25 -15.05 5.06
C THR A 29 3.56 -14.53 3.66
N SER A 30 2.53 -14.27 2.87
CA SER A 30 2.62 -13.77 1.50
C SER A 30 2.34 -12.28 1.43
N LYS A 31 3.07 -11.53 0.59
CA LYS A 31 2.80 -10.10 0.38
C LYS A 31 1.42 -9.90 -0.25
N MET A 32 0.64 -8.94 0.26
CA MET A 32 -0.61 -8.52 -0.38
C MET A 32 -0.35 -8.07 -1.82
N SER A 33 -1.02 -8.69 -2.78
CA SER A 33 -0.78 -8.47 -4.22
C SER A 33 -2.06 -8.66 -5.02
N LYS A 34 -2.37 -7.74 -5.93
CA LYS A 34 -3.53 -7.85 -6.83
C LYS A 34 -3.51 -9.08 -7.73
N SER A 35 -2.32 -9.54 -8.12
CA SER A 35 -2.17 -10.64 -9.08
C SER A 35 -2.00 -12.00 -8.43
N ALA A 36 -1.56 -12.08 -7.17
CA ALA A 36 -1.22 -13.31 -6.49
C ALA A 36 -2.18 -13.67 -5.34
N SER A 37 -2.79 -12.66 -4.71
CA SER A 37 -3.71 -12.86 -3.58
C SER A 37 -5.12 -13.24 -4.06
N SER A 38 -5.85 -13.96 -3.20
CA SER A 38 -7.29 -14.15 -3.39
C SER A 38 -8.03 -12.82 -3.19
N ALA A 39 -9.24 -12.71 -3.73
CA ALA A 39 -10.07 -11.52 -3.57
C ALA A 39 -10.36 -11.17 -2.09
N SER A 40 -10.38 -12.15 -1.19
CA SER A 40 -10.55 -11.96 0.25
C SER A 40 -9.26 -11.54 0.97
N GLY A 41 -8.11 -11.74 0.34
CA GLY A 41 -6.79 -11.42 0.89
C GLY A 41 -6.34 -9.98 0.64
N VAL A 42 -7.03 -9.25 -0.24
CA VAL A 42 -6.62 -7.89 -0.68
C VAL A 42 -7.64 -6.84 -0.27
N ILE A 43 -7.17 -5.74 0.31
CA ILE A 43 -7.96 -4.52 0.52
C ILE A 43 -7.90 -3.71 -0.77
N GLU A 44 -9.04 -3.49 -1.42
CA GLU A 44 -9.11 -2.75 -2.68
C GLU A 44 -9.81 -1.40 -2.49
N LEU A 45 -9.22 -0.34 -3.06
CA LEU A 45 -9.76 1.01 -2.98
C LEU A 45 -11.18 1.11 -3.54
N MET A 46 -11.47 0.37 -4.61
CA MET A 46 -12.76 0.46 -5.31
C MET A 46 -13.85 -0.43 -4.71
N ASP A 47 -13.50 -1.35 -3.80
CA ASP A 47 -14.49 -2.14 -3.08
C ASP A 47 -15.43 -1.26 -2.25
N ALA A 48 -16.66 -1.73 -2.08
CA ALA A 48 -17.57 -1.10 -1.12
C ALA A 48 -16.99 -1.19 0.30
N PRO A 49 -17.20 -0.15 1.15
CA PRO A 49 -16.64 -0.11 2.51
C PRO A 49 -16.92 -1.39 3.32
N GLU A 50 -18.12 -1.94 3.19
CA GLU A 50 -18.57 -3.14 3.89
C GLU A 50 -17.80 -4.39 3.46
N ILE A 51 -17.36 -4.44 2.20
CA ILE A 51 -16.54 -5.54 1.65
C ILE A 51 -15.17 -5.52 2.30
N ASN A 52 -14.47 -4.38 2.31
CA ASN A 52 -13.18 -4.25 2.95
C ASN A 52 -13.26 -4.50 4.46
N ALA A 53 -14.29 -3.98 5.13
CA ALA A 53 -14.52 -4.26 6.55
C ALA A 53 -14.70 -5.77 6.82
N LYS A 54 -15.46 -6.47 5.98
CA LYS A 54 -15.65 -7.93 6.08
C LYS A 54 -14.35 -8.68 5.88
N LYS A 55 -13.54 -8.31 4.88
CA LYS A 55 -12.23 -8.92 4.61
C LYS A 55 -11.31 -8.82 5.82
N ILE A 56 -11.21 -7.63 6.43
CA ILE A 56 -10.38 -7.39 7.62
C ILE A 56 -10.89 -8.19 8.82
N LYS A 57 -12.20 -8.21 9.07
CA LYS A 57 -12.80 -8.98 10.18
C LYS A 57 -12.59 -10.48 10.02
N SER A 58 -12.50 -10.98 8.78
CA SER A 58 -12.25 -12.39 8.46
C SER A 58 -10.78 -12.73 8.23
N ALA A 59 -9.85 -11.78 8.41
CA ALA A 59 -8.43 -12.01 8.23
C ALA A 59 -7.93 -13.17 9.11
N VAL A 60 -7.03 -13.98 8.57
CA VAL A 60 -6.46 -15.12 9.29
C VAL A 60 -5.54 -14.61 10.40
N THR A 61 -5.72 -15.14 11.59
CA THR A 61 -4.89 -14.87 12.77
C THR A 61 -4.66 -16.19 13.51
N ASP A 62 -3.67 -16.23 14.41
CA ASP A 62 -3.43 -17.35 15.29
C ASP A 62 -4.64 -17.61 16.23
N THR A 63 -4.59 -18.70 17.00
CA THR A 63 -5.64 -19.13 17.94
C THR A 63 -5.62 -18.37 19.27
N GLY A 64 -4.72 -17.41 19.44
CA GLY A 64 -4.60 -16.58 20.64
C GLY A 64 -5.71 -15.53 20.77
N ARG A 65 -5.56 -14.68 21.78
CA ARG A 65 -6.48 -13.55 22.03
C ARG A 65 -5.75 -12.23 22.23
N GLU A 66 -4.45 -12.30 22.47
CA GLU A 66 -3.62 -11.16 22.86
C GLU A 66 -3.18 -10.38 21.64
N VAL A 67 -3.49 -9.09 21.60
CA VAL A 67 -3.05 -8.18 20.56
C VAL A 67 -1.60 -7.79 20.88
N LEU A 68 -0.66 -8.56 20.35
CA LEU A 68 0.77 -8.42 20.54
C LEU A 68 1.47 -8.47 19.19
N PHE A 69 2.41 -7.57 18.97
CA PHE A 69 3.21 -7.55 17.76
C PHE A 69 4.35 -8.57 17.85
N ASP A 70 4.23 -9.63 17.08
CA ASP A 70 5.20 -10.71 16.96
C ASP A 70 5.07 -11.30 15.54
N GLU A 71 5.94 -10.87 14.64
CA GLU A 71 5.88 -11.28 13.23
C GLU A 71 6.14 -12.77 13.04
N GLU A 72 6.87 -13.41 13.94
CA GLU A 72 7.21 -14.83 13.86
C GLU A 72 6.05 -15.73 14.33
N ASN A 73 5.49 -15.45 15.51
CA ASN A 73 4.48 -16.31 16.14
C ASN A 73 3.05 -15.84 15.91
N LYS A 74 2.85 -14.56 15.60
CA LYS A 74 1.56 -13.90 15.40
C LYS A 74 1.53 -13.08 14.10
N PRO A 75 1.91 -13.65 12.93
CA PRO A 75 2.05 -12.88 11.69
C PRO A 75 0.74 -12.19 11.26
N GLY A 76 -0.42 -12.84 11.45
CA GLY A 76 -1.71 -12.28 11.08
C GLY A 76 -2.10 -11.06 11.90
N ILE A 77 -1.94 -11.13 13.22
CA ILE A 77 -2.25 -9.99 14.10
C ILE A 77 -1.23 -8.87 13.92
N SER A 78 0.05 -9.20 13.73
CA SER A 78 1.11 -8.22 13.47
C SER A 78 0.88 -7.47 12.14
N ASN A 79 0.42 -8.17 11.11
CA ASN A 79 0.01 -7.54 9.86
C ASN A 79 -1.16 -6.56 10.05
N LEU A 80 -2.19 -6.94 10.80
CA LEU A 80 -3.31 -6.04 11.11
C LEU A 80 -2.88 -4.84 11.96
N MET A 81 -1.92 -5.00 12.88
CA MET A 81 -1.34 -3.90 13.63
C MET A 81 -0.55 -2.94 12.74
N THR A 82 0.19 -3.48 11.78
CA THR A 82 0.88 -2.67 10.77
C THR A 82 -0.11 -1.87 9.92
N ILE A 83 -1.20 -2.49 9.45
CA ILE A 83 -2.26 -1.79 8.71
C ILE A 83 -2.86 -0.68 9.58
N TYR A 84 -3.21 -0.98 10.84
CA TYR A 84 -3.79 -0.01 11.76
C TYR A 84 -2.85 1.16 12.04
N SER A 85 -1.57 0.88 12.25
CA SER A 85 -0.52 1.90 12.41
C SER A 85 -0.46 2.84 11.21
N VAL A 86 -0.42 2.30 9.99
CA VAL A 86 -0.34 3.09 8.75
C VAL A 86 -1.57 3.99 8.56
N VAL A 87 -2.78 3.48 8.78
CA VAL A 87 -4.01 4.25 8.52
C VAL A 87 -4.32 5.26 9.63
N THR A 88 -3.84 5.04 10.86
CA THR A 88 -4.09 5.93 11.99
C THR A 88 -2.91 6.85 12.32
N GLY A 89 -1.71 6.55 11.81
CA GLY A 89 -0.46 7.24 12.17
C GLY A 89 0.05 6.93 13.58
N ARG A 90 -0.51 5.93 14.27
CA ARG A 90 -0.12 5.53 15.62
C ARG A 90 1.00 4.51 15.61
N ASN A 91 1.87 4.53 16.60
CA ASN A 91 2.93 3.55 16.69
C ASN A 91 2.43 2.21 17.29
N ILE A 92 3.17 1.14 17.03
CA ILE A 92 2.79 -0.23 17.43
C ILE A 92 2.64 -0.37 18.95
N SER A 93 3.49 0.29 19.75
CA SER A 93 3.43 0.22 21.21
C SER A 93 2.12 0.83 21.75
N GLU A 94 1.71 1.98 21.24
CA GLU A 94 0.44 2.63 21.61
C GLU A 94 -0.76 1.74 21.26
N ILE A 95 -0.70 1.03 20.12
CA ILE A 95 -1.75 0.11 19.70
C ILE A 95 -1.83 -1.08 20.67
N GLN A 96 -0.69 -1.66 21.04
CA GLN A 96 -0.64 -2.75 22.01
C GLN A 96 -1.25 -2.35 23.36
N ASP A 97 -0.87 -1.16 23.87
CA ASP A 97 -1.35 -0.65 25.15
C ASP A 97 -2.89 -0.42 25.11
N GLU A 98 -3.40 0.15 24.02
CA GLU A 98 -4.84 0.39 23.88
C GLU A 98 -5.66 -0.90 23.82
N PHE A 99 -5.14 -1.93 23.18
CA PHE A 99 -5.84 -3.20 23.01
C PHE A 99 -5.41 -4.27 24.02
N ALA A 100 -4.61 -3.92 25.03
CA ALA A 100 -4.26 -4.80 26.13
C ALA A 100 -5.52 -5.34 26.82
N GLY A 101 -5.64 -6.67 26.88
CA GLY A 101 -6.81 -7.35 27.46
C GLY A 101 -8.07 -7.38 26.58
N LYS A 102 -8.07 -6.75 25.41
CA LYS A 102 -9.13 -6.86 24.41
C LYS A 102 -8.87 -8.05 23.49
N GLY A 103 -9.93 -8.68 22.98
CA GLY A 103 -9.80 -9.82 22.08
C GLY A 103 -9.56 -9.41 20.61
N TYR A 104 -9.21 -10.39 19.78
CA TYR A 104 -9.01 -10.17 18.33
C TYR A 104 -10.25 -9.64 17.63
N GLY A 105 -11.45 -9.96 18.10
CA GLY A 105 -12.69 -9.45 17.52
C GLY A 105 -12.81 -7.93 17.62
N ASP A 106 -12.55 -7.39 18.82
CA ASP A 106 -12.58 -5.94 19.06
C ASP A 106 -11.51 -5.23 18.24
N PHE A 107 -10.29 -5.80 18.22
CA PHE A 107 -9.18 -5.23 17.45
C PHE A 107 -9.47 -5.25 15.94
N LYS A 108 -9.90 -6.38 15.37
CA LYS A 108 -10.27 -6.47 13.95
C LYS A 108 -11.40 -5.50 13.58
N GLY A 109 -12.34 -5.26 14.50
CA GLY A 109 -13.37 -4.24 14.35
C GLY A 109 -12.77 -2.86 14.19
N ALA A 110 -11.89 -2.45 15.12
CA ALA A 110 -11.22 -1.16 15.08
C ALA A 110 -10.35 -0.98 13.82
N VAL A 111 -9.60 -2.01 13.41
CA VAL A 111 -8.81 -1.99 12.16
C VAL A 111 -9.72 -1.80 10.94
N ALA A 112 -10.85 -2.50 10.89
CA ALA A 112 -11.80 -2.39 9.80
C ALA A 112 -12.39 -0.97 9.69
N ASP A 113 -12.83 -0.42 10.81
CA ASP A 113 -13.44 0.92 10.86
C ASP A 113 -12.41 2.01 10.47
N ALA A 114 -11.20 1.97 11.04
CA ALA A 114 -10.14 2.92 10.69
C ALA A 114 -9.70 2.82 9.22
N THR A 115 -9.61 1.59 8.69
CA THR A 115 -9.23 1.39 7.27
C THR A 115 -10.30 1.91 6.33
N VAL A 116 -11.58 1.67 6.63
CA VAL A 116 -12.70 2.19 5.85
C VAL A 116 -12.71 3.71 5.87
N GLU A 117 -12.58 4.32 7.04
CA GLU A 117 -12.52 5.78 7.20
C GLU A 117 -11.36 6.39 6.40
N PHE A 118 -10.18 5.77 6.46
CA PHE A 118 -9.01 6.22 5.71
C PHE A 118 -9.20 6.13 4.18
N LEU A 119 -9.83 5.06 3.69
CA LEU A 119 -10.01 4.85 2.25
C LEU A 119 -11.18 5.65 1.66
N LEU A 120 -12.19 5.97 2.46
CA LEU A 120 -13.44 6.59 1.98
C LEU A 120 -13.24 7.86 1.14
N PRO A 121 -12.45 8.87 1.55
CA PRO A 121 -12.26 10.09 0.76
C PRO A 121 -11.52 9.81 -0.56
N MET A 122 -10.56 8.88 -0.57
CA MET A 122 -9.84 8.50 -1.77
C MET A 122 -10.74 7.75 -2.75
N ARG A 123 -11.56 6.83 -2.24
CA ARG A 123 -12.56 6.11 -3.04
C ARG A 123 -13.56 7.07 -3.66
N GLN A 124 -14.10 8.02 -2.89
CA GLN A 124 -15.03 9.01 -3.40
C GLN A 124 -14.41 9.82 -4.53
N LYS A 125 -13.19 10.32 -4.33
CA LYS A 125 -12.46 11.06 -5.37
C LYS A 125 -12.24 10.23 -6.63
N ALA A 126 -11.91 8.94 -6.49
CA ALA A 126 -11.74 8.04 -7.63
C ALA A 126 -13.07 7.84 -8.40
N LEU A 127 -14.18 7.63 -7.67
CA LEU A 127 -15.50 7.48 -8.28
C LEU A 127 -15.95 8.75 -9.01
N ASP A 128 -15.65 9.93 -8.48
CA ASP A 128 -15.99 11.20 -9.11
C ASP A 128 -15.16 11.42 -10.39
N LEU A 129 -13.86 11.14 -10.35
CA LEU A 129 -12.99 11.21 -11.54
C LEU A 129 -13.43 10.22 -12.64
N LEU A 130 -13.93 9.05 -12.28
CA LEU A 130 -14.43 8.08 -13.25
C LEU A 130 -15.72 8.52 -13.93
N LYS A 131 -16.48 9.45 -13.35
CA LYS A 131 -17.67 10.06 -13.99
C LYS A 131 -17.29 11.19 -14.96
N GLU A 132 -16.13 11.82 -14.74
CA GLU A 132 -15.64 12.97 -15.50
C GLU A 132 -14.44 12.54 -16.37
N GLU A 133 -14.71 11.73 -17.41
CA GLU A 133 -13.68 11.16 -18.28
C GLU A 133 -12.74 12.21 -18.87
N SER A 134 -13.27 13.38 -19.24
CA SER A 134 -12.46 14.48 -19.78
C SER A 134 -11.46 15.04 -18.78
N GLU A 135 -11.84 15.16 -17.50
CA GLU A 135 -10.94 15.59 -16.43
C GLU A 135 -9.85 14.53 -16.20
N LEU A 136 -10.22 13.26 -16.16
CA LEU A 136 -9.29 12.16 -16.01
C LEU A 136 -8.24 12.14 -17.14
N ILE A 137 -8.68 12.27 -18.41
CA ILE A 137 -7.80 12.32 -19.56
C ILE A 137 -6.85 13.53 -19.47
N ASN A 138 -7.34 14.70 -19.05
CA ASN A 138 -6.51 15.89 -18.89
C ASN A 138 -5.43 15.69 -17.80
N ILE A 139 -5.77 15.07 -16.66
CA ILE A 139 -4.81 14.74 -15.60
C ILE A 139 -3.73 13.80 -16.13
N LEU A 140 -4.12 12.74 -16.86
CA LEU A 140 -3.19 11.77 -17.44
C LEU A 140 -2.27 12.42 -18.49
N ASN A 141 -2.80 13.26 -19.38
CA ASN A 141 -2.01 13.96 -20.40
C ASN A 141 -1.01 14.92 -19.76
N ASN A 142 -1.43 15.73 -18.78
CA ASN A 142 -0.56 16.62 -18.04
C ASN A 142 0.57 15.87 -17.32
N GLY A 143 0.25 14.70 -16.73
CA GLY A 143 1.23 13.80 -16.11
C GLY A 143 2.22 13.24 -17.14
N ALA A 144 1.72 12.80 -18.28
CA ALA A 144 2.54 12.27 -19.38
C ALA A 144 3.50 13.35 -19.95
N ASP A 145 3.04 14.58 -20.11
CA ASP A 145 3.87 15.66 -20.61
C ASP A 145 5.01 16.01 -19.63
N LYS A 146 4.73 16.09 -18.35
CA LYS A 146 5.74 16.26 -17.31
C LYS A 146 6.78 15.14 -17.32
N ALA A 147 6.31 13.89 -17.44
CA ALA A 147 7.19 12.72 -17.51
C ALA A 147 8.06 12.74 -18.78
N ARG A 148 7.50 13.11 -19.94
CA ARG A 148 8.25 13.21 -21.20
C ARG A 148 9.38 14.22 -21.11
N VAL A 149 9.17 15.38 -20.50
CA VAL A 149 10.21 16.40 -20.34
C VAL A 149 11.43 15.83 -19.63
N LEU A 150 11.22 15.10 -18.54
CA LEU A 150 12.32 14.48 -17.77
C LEU A 150 12.94 13.29 -18.51
N ALA A 151 12.12 12.40 -19.05
CA ALA A 151 12.56 11.18 -19.71
C ALA A 151 13.31 11.47 -21.02
N SER A 152 12.87 12.44 -21.82
CA SER A 152 13.48 12.76 -23.11
C SER A 152 14.92 13.24 -22.97
N LYS A 153 15.23 13.98 -21.90
CA LYS A 153 16.61 14.40 -21.63
C LYS A 153 17.51 13.19 -21.38
N THR A 154 17.11 12.33 -20.45
CA THR A 154 17.88 11.14 -20.09
C THR A 154 18.02 10.19 -21.27
N LEU A 155 16.95 10.01 -22.07
CA LEU A 155 16.97 9.18 -23.27
C LEU A 155 17.98 9.73 -24.31
N LYS A 156 17.98 11.04 -24.55
CA LYS A 156 18.93 11.70 -25.45
C LYS A 156 20.37 11.52 -24.97
N ASP A 157 20.62 11.69 -23.68
CA ASP A 157 21.95 11.50 -23.10
C ASP A 157 22.41 10.04 -23.23
N ALA A 158 21.50 9.08 -23.06
CA ALA A 158 21.79 7.64 -23.27
C ALA A 158 22.10 7.34 -24.74
N TYR A 159 21.33 7.85 -25.68
CA TYR A 159 21.59 7.66 -27.13
C TYR A 159 22.92 8.27 -27.54
N ASN A 160 23.25 9.47 -27.05
CA ASN A 160 24.52 10.12 -27.32
C ASN A 160 25.70 9.29 -26.79
N ALA A 161 25.59 8.75 -25.57
CA ALA A 161 26.63 7.93 -24.95
C ALA A 161 26.84 6.59 -25.71
N LEU A 162 25.79 6.04 -26.27
CA LEU A 162 25.83 4.80 -27.08
C LEU A 162 26.22 5.03 -28.53
N GLY A 163 26.31 6.29 -28.99
CA GLY A 163 26.55 6.61 -30.40
C GLY A 163 25.36 6.25 -31.31
N VAL A 164 24.15 6.14 -30.76
CA VAL A 164 22.93 5.86 -31.52
C VAL A 164 22.32 7.21 -31.92
N LEU A 165 22.05 7.37 -33.22
CA LEU A 165 21.33 8.55 -33.72
C LEU A 165 19.87 8.51 -33.24
N GLY A 166 19.45 9.53 -32.47
CA GLY A 166 18.08 9.71 -31.98
C GLY A 166 17.26 10.60 -32.91
#